data_fd91a09c7a4cc7d0895745d1fc3de99c
#
_entry.id   fd91a09c7a4cc7d0895745d1fc3de99c
#
_cell.length_a   1.000
_cell.length_b   1.000
_cell.length_c   1.000
_cell.angle_alpha   90.00
_cell.angle_beta   90.00
_cell.angle_gamma   90.00
#
_symmetry.space_group_name_H-M   'P 1'
#
loop_
_entity.id
_entity.type
_entity.pdbx_description
1 polymer ?
#
loop_
_entity_poly.entity_id
_entity_poly.type
_entity_poly.pdbx_seq_one_letter_code
_entity_poly.pdbx_strand_id
1 'polypeptide(L)'
;MKRLCDEVFGEENMVGQVIWKNVTDNNPTQITSEHEYILCYCKDKVKITEAWKSKVSDIKDILVAIGKELTSAYNGQDLQQIWGKWYKEHKAQLGPLDRYKYIDESGVFTGSQSVHNPGKNGYHYDIIHPITKKVCKEPLMGYRFPEASMRKMIDDGRILFGKDETKLVEIKVYASEYQDKFSSVFEYDGRSAANELRVLFPEHKQIFKNPKPTFLIEHILSFMNLGDSYVVDFFGGSSTTAHTVLGLNSRDCGNRKYILVQIPEECKPDSEAAKAGYKTIDEVGMERIKRAAKKIKTDNPPFAGDLGFKHYTLEEPKEDALLHMERFDPSNDFLTTLEVKDFGLETVLRTWLVADGYGLTDDAEEVMLGNYKAYWKGDHIYMINSDRDFDESSIAALMDKYNGEPFSPHNIVIFGYSFGFTHREELQKNLRTLKEGNKTLTVNIDVRY
;
A
#
# COMPACT_ATOMS: atom_id res chain seq x y z
N MET A 1 -5.99 24.92 0.36
CA MET A 1 -6.03 23.45 0.11
C MET A 1 -7.45 22.95 -0.15
N LYS A 2 -8.46 23.15 0.76
CA LYS A 2 -9.84 22.62 0.53
C LYS A 2 -10.41 23.03 -0.84
N ARG A 3 -10.35 24.32 -1.21
CA ARG A 3 -10.85 24.78 -2.53
C ARG A 3 -10.20 24.06 -3.70
N LEU A 4 -8.89 23.84 -3.65
CA LEU A 4 -8.19 23.07 -4.69
C LEU A 4 -8.67 21.62 -4.76
N CYS A 5 -8.88 20.98 -3.60
CA CYS A 5 -9.43 19.63 -3.56
C CYS A 5 -10.89 19.59 -4.08
N ASP A 6 -11.71 20.59 -3.78
CA ASP A 6 -13.07 20.72 -4.32
C ASP A 6 -13.06 20.85 -5.86
N GLU A 7 -12.11 21.62 -6.41
CA GLU A 7 -11.95 21.78 -7.86
C GLU A 7 -11.50 20.49 -8.56
N VAL A 8 -10.59 19.72 -7.92
CA VAL A 8 -10.01 18.50 -8.51
C VAL A 8 -10.93 17.29 -8.37
N PHE A 9 -11.53 17.10 -7.20
CA PHE A 9 -12.28 15.89 -6.85
C PHE A 9 -13.80 16.10 -6.85
N GLY A 10 -14.29 17.34 -6.80
CA GLY A 10 -15.68 17.69 -6.55
C GLY A 10 -15.99 17.79 -5.06
N GLU A 11 -16.73 18.81 -4.65
CA GLU A 11 -17.11 19.03 -3.25
C GLU A 11 -17.96 17.88 -2.70
N GLU A 12 -18.81 17.30 -3.53
CA GLU A 12 -19.67 16.16 -3.22
C GLU A 12 -18.87 14.88 -2.87
N ASN A 13 -17.63 14.79 -3.34
CA ASN A 13 -16.74 13.66 -3.10
C ASN A 13 -15.89 13.80 -1.83
N MET A 14 -16.11 14.86 -1.06
CA MET A 14 -15.50 14.97 0.26
C MET A 14 -16.08 13.90 1.20
N VAL A 15 -15.21 12.99 1.67
CA VAL A 15 -15.57 11.94 2.63
C VAL A 15 -15.68 12.52 4.02
N GLY A 16 -14.71 13.35 4.39
CA GLY A 16 -14.67 14.01 5.70
C GLY A 16 -13.37 14.76 5.96
N GLN A 17 -13.31 15.34 7.14
CA GLN A 17 -12.13 16.01 7.66
C GLN A 17 -11.72 15.35 8.97
N VAL A 18 -10.43 15.09 9.10
CA VAL A 18 -9.84 14.52 10.31
C VAL A 18 -8.98 15.57 10.98
N ILE A 19 -9.06 15.66 12.29
CA ILE A 19 -8.25 16.51 13.15
C ILE A 19 -7.21 15.63 13.83
N TRP A 20 -5.94 15.86 13.53
CA TRP A 20 -4.84 15.23 14.22
C TRP A 20 -4.23 16.19 15.23
N LYS A 21 -4.49 15.96 16.51
CA LYS A 21 -3.84 16.68 17.60
C LYS A 21 -2.44 16.12 17.78
N ASN A 22 -1.43 16.88 17.34
CA ASN A 22 -0.06 16.40 17.15
C ASN A 22 0.96 16.96 18.12
N VAL A 23 0.67 18.09 18.77
CA VAL A 23 1.57 18.74 19.74
C VAL A 23 0.79 19.38 20.88
N THR A 24 1.50 19.59 21.98
CA THR A 24 1.13 20.53 23.02
C THR A 24 2.05 21.74 22.87
N ASP A 25 1.55 22.85 22.34
CA ASP A 25 2.35 24.06 22.19
C ASP A 25 2.28 24.86 23.50
N ASN A 26 3.44 25.13 24.07
CA ASN A 26 3.58 25.95 25.30
C ASN A 26 3.96 27.40 24.99
N ASN A 27 4.02 27.79 23.70
CA ASN A 27 4.37 29.14 23.31
C ASN A 27 3.18 30.10 23.57
N PRO A 28 3.38 31.23 24.21
CA PRO A 28 2.31 32.20 24.46
C PRO A 28 1.94 32.93 23.16
N THR A 29 0.86 32.50 22.53
CA THR A 29 0.23 33.15 21.38
C THR A 29 -1.24 33.44 21.71
N GLN A 30 -1.93 34.23 20.86
CA GLN A 30 -3.35 34.52 21.06
C GLN A 30 -4.21 33.23 20.92
N ILE A 31 -3.86 32.37 20.00
CA ILE A 31 -4.47 31.04 19.82
C ILE A 31 -3.35 30.04 19.48
N THR A 32 -3.19 29.06 20.34
CA THR A 32 -2.20 28.00 20.15
C THR A 32 -2.73 26.99 19.15
N SER A 33 -1.95 26.68 18.11
CA SER A 33 -2.28 25.65 17.12
C SER A 33 -1.71 24.30 17.57
N GLU A 34 -2.57 23.39 18.03
CA GLU A 34 -2.17 22.07 18.55
C GLU A 34 -2.53 20.92 17.61
N HIS A 35 -3.00 21.21 16.41
CA HIS A 35 -3.48 20.18 15.49
C HIS A 35 -3.23 20.53 14.02
N GLU A 36 -3.30 19.50 13.21
CA GLU A 36 -3.33 19.57 11.75
C GLU A 36 -4.66 19.02 11.24
N TYR A 37 -5.09 19.52 10.08
CA TYR A 37 -6.26 19.01 9.36
C TYR A 37 -5.84 18.05 8.25
N ILE A 38 -6.56 16.94 8.14
CA ILE A 38 -6.43 15.97 7.05
C ILE A 38 -7.75 15.97 6.29
N LEU A 39 -7.72 16.40 5.04
CA LEU A 39 -8.89 16.41 4.17
C LEU A 39 -8.96 15.08 3.41
N CYS A 40 -10.09 14.40 3.52
CA CYS A 40 -10.31 13.11 2.89
C CYS A 40 -11.30 13.26 1.73
N TYR A 41 -10.84 12.95 0.53
CA TYR A 41 -11.64 12.92 -0.69
C TYR A 41 -11.57 11.56 -1.34
N CYS A 42 -12.54 11.24 -2.15
CA CYS A 42 -12.54 10.08 -3.02
C CYS A 42 -12.87 10.51 -4.47
N LYS A 43 -12.65 9.63 -5.41
CA LYS A 43 -13.00 9.88 -6.82
C LYS A 43 -14.52 9.84 -7.05
N ASP A 44 -15.21 8.97 -6.31
CA ASP A 44 -16.67 8.78 -6.42
C ASP A 44 -17.21 8.27 -5.08
N LYS A 45 -17.88 9.13 -4.34
CA LYS A 45 -18.38 8.84 -2.99
C LYS A 45 -19.51 7.81 -3.00
N VAL A 46 -20.28 7.74 -4.07
CA VAL A 46 -21.40 6.78 -4.19
C VAL A 46 -20.88 5.34 -4.21
N LYS A 47 -19.65 5.12 -4.66
CA LYS A 47 -19.01 3.79 -4.71
C LYS A 47 -18.41 3.35 -3.39
N ILE A 48 -18.30 4.24 -2.39
CA ILE A 48 -17.83 3.87 -1.06
C ILE A 48 -19.02 3.31 -0.27
N THR A 49 -19.19 2.00 -0.28
CA THR A 49 -20.33 1.32 0.36
C THR A 49 -20.03 0.80 1.75
N GLU A 50 -18.77 0.64 2.12
CA GLU A 50 -18.36 0.06 3.39
C GLU A 50 -17.91 1.10 4.41
N ALA A 51 -18.24 0.87 5.67
CA ALA A 51 -17.67 1.65 6.77
C ALA A 51 -16.18 1.32 6.93
N TRP A 52 -15.34 2.35 7.02
CA TRP A 52 -13.92 2.18 7.24
C TRP A 52 -13.64 1.64 8.64
N LYS A 53 -12.95 0.51 8.70
CA LYS A 53 -12.60 -0.20 9.94
C LYS A 53 -11.21 -0.80 9.83
N SER A 54 -10.38 -0.55 10.83
CA SER A 54 -9.05 -1.18 10.89
C SER A 54 -9.11 -2.55 11.53
N LYS A 55 -8.35 -3.50 10.96
CA LYS A 55 -8.06 -4.80 11.58
C LYS A 55 -6.76 -4.76 12.40
N VAL A 56 -5.94 -3.75 12.20
CA VAL A 56 -4.64 -3.57 12.85
C VAL A 56 -4.84 -2.73 14.11
N SER A 57 -4.48 -3.28 15.26
CA SER A 57 -4.50 -2.60 16.54
C SER A 57 -3.50 -3.27 17.48
N ASP A 58 -2.48 -2.54 17.92
CA ASP A 58 -1.45 -3.08 18.81
C ASP A 58 -2.05 -3.63 20.12
N ILE A 59 -3.05 -2.95 20.67
CA ILE A 59 -3.74 -3.39 21.90
C ILE A 59 -4.54 -4.66 21.64
N LYS A 60 -5.21 -4.78 20.49
CA LYS A 60 -5.88 -6.00 20.09
C LYS A 60 -4.90 -7.16 19.98
N ASP A 61 -3.76 -6.93 19.34
CA ASP A 61 -2.75 -7.97 19.11
C ASP A 61 -2.16 -8.46 20.42
N ILE A 62 -1.95 -7.57 21.40
CA ILE A 62 -1.57 -7.92 22.77
C ILE A 62 -2.65 -8.80 23.42
N LEU A 63 -3.93 -8.41 23.36
CA LEU A 63 -5.03 -9.18 23.94
C LEU A 63 -5.18 -10.57 23.29
N VAL A 64 -5.01 -10.64 21.97
CA VAL A 64 -5.06 -11.92 21.24
C VAL A 64 -3.87 -12.81 21.58
N ALA A 65 -2.65 -12.26 21.67
CA ALA A 65 -1.44 -13.00 22.02
C ALA A 65 -1.52 -13.57 23.44
N ILE A 66 -1.81 -12.72 24.42
CA ILE A 66 -2.01 -13.16 25.83
C ILE A 66 -3.16 -14.17 25.93
N GLY A 67 -4.26 -13.94 25.19
CA GLY A 67 -5.38 -14.89 25.16
C GLY A 67 -4.94 -16.27 24.69
N LYS A 68 -4.17 -16.35 23.60
CA LYS A 68 -3.62 -17.62 23.08
C LYS A 68 -2.67 -18.30 24.05
N GLU A 69 -1.77 -17.53 24.68
CA GLU A 69 -0.82 -18.04 25.66
C GLU A 69 -1.56 -18.68 26.84
N LEU A 70 -2.51 -17.94 27.44
CA LEU A 70 -3.25 -18.39 28.61
C LEU A 70 -4.17 -19.60 28.30
N THR A 71 -4.86 -19.57 27.14
CA THR A 71 -5.72 -20.73 26.76
C THR A 71 -4.94 -21.97 26.40
N SER A 72 -3.66 -21.86 26.04
CA SER A 72 -2.78 -23.01 25.80
C SER A 72 -2.26 -23.63 27.09
N ALA A 73 -2.15 -22.84 28.17
CA ALA A 73 -1.57 -23.27 29.42
C ALA A 73 -2.62 -23.61 30.51
N TYR A 74 -3.79 -23.02 30.46
CA TYR A 74 -4.81 -23.08 31.50
C TYR A 74 -6.21 -23.30 30.93
N ASN A 75 -7.13 -23.84 31.73
CA ASN A 75 -8.53 -24.01 31.38
C ASN A 75 -9.45 -23.70 32.58
N GLY A 76 -10.75 -23.58 32.32
CA GLY A 76 -11.81 -23.44 33.32
C GLY A 76 -11.59 -22.28 34.30
N GLN A 77 -11.66 -22.57 35.59
CA GLN A 77 -11.56 -21.57 36.68
C GLN A 77 -10.16 -20.96 36.79
N ASP A 78 -9.11 -21.73 36.56
CA ASP A 78 -7.72 -21.25 36.64
C ASP A 78 -7.44 -20.23 35.55
N LEU A 79 -7.93 -20.48 34.34
CA LEU A 79 -7.85 -19.53 33.21
C LEU A 79 -8.50 -18.20 33.59
N GLN A 80 -9.71 -18.23 34.17
CA GLN A 80 -10.42 -17.01 34.58
C GLN A 80 -9.70 -16.24 35.70
N GLN A 81 -9.08 -16.92 36.65
CA GLN A 81 -8.36 -16.28 37.75
C GLN A 81 -7.09 -15.60 37.26
N ILE A 82 -6.31 -16.26 36.42
CA ILE A 82 -5.05 -15.74 35.87
C ILE A 82 -5.34 -14.55 34.94
N TRP A 83 -6.33 -14.71 34.07
CA TRP A 83 -6.77 -13.59 33.22
C TRP A 83 -7.25 -12.39 34.05
N GLY A 84 -8.05 -12.63 35.08
CA GLY A 84 -8.58 -11.56 35.94
C GLY A 84 -7.48 -10.77 36.67
N LYS A 85 -6.35 -11.44 37.02
CA LYS A 85 -5.17 -10.79 37.60
C LYS A 85 -4.47 -9.91 36.56
N TRP A 86 -4.12 -10.51 35.41
CA TRP A 86 -3.47 -9.79 34.30
C TRP A 86 -4.29 -8.57 33.86
N TYR A 87 -5.59 -8.74 33.66
CA TYR A 87 -6.50 -7.67 33.26
C TYR A 87 -6.51 -6.50 34.27
N LYS A 88 -6.57 -6.77 35.57
CA LYS A 88 -6.54 -5.73 36.58
C LYS A 88 -5.26 -4.90 36.57
N GLU A 89 -4.13 -5.54 36.34
CA GLU A 89 -2.82 -4.91 36.28
C GLU A 89 -2.66 -4.03 35.03
N HIS A 90 -3.25 -4.42 33.92
CA HIS A 90 -3.05 -3.75 32.60
C HIS A 90 -4.24 -2.94 32.10
N LYS A 91 -5.37 -2.93 32.82
CA LYS A 91 -6.63 -2.28 32.39
C LYS A 91 -6.45 -0.84 31.93
N ALA A 92 -5.65 -0.04 32.63
CA ALA A 92 -5.42 1.36 32.30
C ALA A 92 -4.72 1.58 30.93
N GLN A 93 -4.04 0.54 30.43
CA GLN A 93 -3.29 0.57 29.17
C GLN A 93 -4.14 0.11 27.98
N LEU A 94 -5.31 -0.51 28.24
CA LEU A 94 -6.14 -1.12 27.20
C LEU A 94 -7.02 -0.11 26.43
N GLY A 95 -7.08 1.15 26.85
CA GLY A 95 -7.86 2.19 26.16
C GLY A 95 -9.30 1.74 25.84
N PRO A 96 -9.75 1.80 24.57
CA PRO A 96 -11.11 1.42 24.18
C PRO A 96 -11.41 -0.10 24.34
N LEU A 97 -10.38 -0.91 24.53
CA LEU A 97 -10.47 -2.36 24.73
C LEU A 97 -10.54 -2.75 26.23
N ASP A 98 -10.62 -1.81 27.15
CA ASP A 98 -10.76 -2.06 28.59
C ASP A 98 -12.02 -2.84 28.96
N ARG A 99 -13.02 -2.90 28.08
CA ARG A 99 -14.25 -3.69 28.23
C ARG A 99 -14.04 -5.20 28.03
N TYR A 100 -12.91 -5.63 27.44
CA TYR A 100 -12.57 -7.04 27.16
C TYR A 100 -12.06 -7.73 28.44
N LYS A 101 -12.96 -8.04 29.35
CA LYS A 101 -12.65 -8.48 30.70
C LYS A 101 -12.86 -9.98 30.96
N TYR A 102 -13.30 -10.71 29.97
CA TYR A 102 -13.56 -12.14 30.07
C TYR A 102 -12.65 -12.94 29.13
N ILE A 103 -12.44 -14.18 29.46
CA ILE A 103 -11.71 -15.14 28.63
C ILE A 103 -12.42 -16.49 28.67
N ASP A 104 -12.39 -17.24 27.59
CA ASP A 104 -12.74 -18.65 27.51
C ASP A 104 -11.79 -19.37 26.54
N GLU A 105 -12.06 -20.64 26.24
CA GLU A 105 -11.22 -21.47 25.36
C GLU A 105 -11.02 -20.87 23.97
N SER A 106 -11.94 -20.02 23.51
CA SER A 106 -11.86 -19.31 22.22
C SER A 106 -11.09 -17.98 22.30
N GLY A 107 -10.71 -17.53 23.51
CA GLY A 107 -9.91 -16.34 23.73
C GLY A 107 -10.58 -15.25 24.57
N VAL A 108 -9.98 -14.05 24.52
CA VAL A 108 -10.45 -12.89 25.30
C VAL A 108 -11.68 -12.27 24.65
N PHE A 109 -12.72 -11.98 25.44
CA PHE A 109 -13.97 -11.42 24.93
C PHE A 109 -14.64 -10.39 25.86
N THR A 110 -15.61 -9.67 25.32
CA THR A 110 -16.54 -8.80 26.05
C THR A 110 -17.98 -9.21 25.77
N GLY A 111 -18.89 -8.88 26.69
CA GLY A 111 -20.34 -8.96 26.44
C GLY A 111 -20.83 -7.74 25.66
N SER A 112 -21.76 -7.97 24.76
CA SER A 112 -22.44 -6.91 23.99
C SER A 112 -23.95 -7.10 24.08
N GLN A 113 -24.64 -5.99 24.35
CA GLN A 113 -26.10 -5.96 24.36
C GLN A 113 -26.72 -5.86 22.97
N SER A 114 -25.94 -6.09 21.90
CA SER A 114 -26.43 -6.08 20.52
C SER A 114 -27.49 -7.15 20.22
N VAL A 115 -27.75 -8.04 21.15
CA VAL A 115 -28.87 -8.99 21.13
C VAL A 115 -30.23 -8.30 21.29
N HIS A 116 -30.29 -7.09 21.80
CA HIS A 116 -31.51 -6.29 21.95
C HIS A 116 -31.85 -5.56 20.65
N ASN A 117 -33.13 -5.20 20.49
CA ASN A 117 -33.62 -4.46 19.34
C ASN A 117 -34.20 -3.10 19.78
N PRO A 118 -33.36 -2.09 20.10
CA PRO A 118 -33.85 -0.81 20.60
C PRO A 118 -34.66 -0.06 19.52
N GLY A 119 -35.84 0.43 19.90
CA GLY A 119 -36.67 1.27 19.06
C GLY A 119 -37.47 0.56 17.97
N LYS A 120 -37.49 -0.78 17.91
CA LYS A 120 -38.28 -1.60 17.00
C LYS A 120 -38.78 -2.86 17.70
N ASN A 121 -39.97 -3.36 17.36
CA ASN A 121 -40.40 -4.66 17.82
C ASN A 121 -39.46 -5.75 17.27
N GLY A 122 -38.92 -6.55 18.17
CA GLY A 122 -38.05 -7.69 17.87
C GLY A 122 -38.84 -9.01 17.91
N TYR A 123 -38.06 -10.07 18.07
CA TYR A 123 -38.60 -11.43 18.21
C TYR A 123 -38.82 -11.73 19.70
N HIS A 124 -39.91 -12.49 20.00
CA HIS A 124 -40.24 -12.89 21.36
C HIS A 124 -40.18 -14.41 21.45
N TYR A 125 -39.30 -14.92 22.33
CA TYR A 125 -39.12 -16.34 22.60
C TYR A 125 -38.37 -16.55 23.91
N ASP A 126 -38.48 -17.73 24.51
CA ASP A 126 -37.86 -18.06 25.78
C ASP A 126 -36.40 -18.55 25.59
N ILE A 127 -35.50 -17.96 26.34
CA ILE A 127 -34.11 -18.44 26.50
C ILE A 127 -33.97 -19.02 27.90
N ILE A 128 -33.59 -20.30 28.01
CA ILE A 128 -33.42 -20.97 29.30
C ILE A 128 -32.02 -20.80 29.81
N HIS A 129 -31.87 -20.30 31.03
CA HIS A 129 -30.58 -20.15 31.67
C HIS A 129 -29.94 -21.52 31.93
N PRO A 130 -28.67 -21.74 31.55
CA PRO A 130 -28.04 -23.08 31.58
C PRO A 130 -27.89 -23.66 32.99
N ILE A 131 -27.76 -22.82 34.02
CA ILE A 131 -27.56 -23.23 35.42
C ILE A 131 -28.89 -23.29 36.18
N THR A 132 -29.64 -22.16 36.18
CA THR A 132 -30.87 -22.06 36.98
C THR A 132 -32.09 -22.77 36.36
N LYS A 133 -32.01 -23.12 35.06
CA LYS A 133 -33.06 -23.77 34.27
C LYS A 133 -34.35 -22.95 34.17
N LYS A 134 -34.31 -21.67 34.49
CA LYS A 134 -35.41 -20.72 34.38
C LYS A 134 -35.30 -19.90 33.11
N VAL A 135 -36.38 -19.28 32.68
CA VAL A 135 -36.41 -18.36 31.55
C VAL A 135 -35.65 -17.09 31.89
N CYS A 136 -34.71 -16.72 31.04
CA CYS A 136 -33.91 -15.49 31.15
C CYS A 136 -34.82 -14.27 30.90
N LYS A 137 -34.43 -13.16 31.50
CA LYS A 137 -35.10 -11.87 31.27
C LYS A 137 -35.04 -11.51 29.81
N GLU A 138 -36.23 -11.25 29.22
CA GLU A 138 -36.37 -10.80 27.84
C GLU A 138 -36.09 -9.28 27.73
N PRO A 139 -35.49 -8.77 26.64
CA PRO A 139 -35.40 -7.34 26.34
C PRO A 139 -36.79 -6.73 26.15
N LEU A 140 -36.99 -5.49 26.60
CA LEU A 140 -38.28 -4.80 26.52
C LEU A 140 -38.94 -4.78 25.13
N MET A 141 -38.12 -4.68 24.08
CA MET A 141 -38.56 -4.65 22.68
C MET A 141 -38.31 -6.00 21.96
N GLY A 142 -38.08 -7.08 22.71
CA GLY A 142 -37.72 -8.39 22.15
C GLY A 142 -36.26 -8.48 21.67
N TYR A 143 -35.95 -9.65 21.14
CA TYR A 143 -34.64 -9.99 20.62
C TYR A 143 -34.45 -9.49 19.18
N ARG A 144 -33.22 -9.12 18.84
CA ARG A 144 -32.85 -8.66 17.49
C ARG A 144 -32.85 -9.79 16.47
N PHE A 145 -32.52 -11.01 16.89
CA PHE A 145 -32.34 -12.17 16.01
C PHE A 145 -33.51 -13.12 16.09
N PRO A 146 -33.87 -13.80 14.98
CA PRO A 146 -34.84 -14.90 15.01
C PRO A 146 -34.39 -16.01 15.98
N GLU A 147 -35.33 -16.75 16.51
CA GLU A 147 -35.09 -17.83 17.49
C GLU A 147 -34.04 -18.85 17.00
N ALA A 148 -34.17 -19.30 15.74
CA ALA A 148 -33.19 -20.25 15.17
C ALA A 148 -31.74 -19.74 15.19
N SER A 149 -31.53 -18.44 14.88
CA SER A 149 -30.20 -17.82 14.94
C SER A 149 -29.70 -17.71 16.37
N MET A 150 -30.59 -17.39 17.31
CA MET A 150 -30.23 -17.30 18.72
C MET A 150 -29.86 -18.67 19.28
N ARG A 151 -30.62 -19.72 18.96
CA ARG A 151 -30.30 -21.10 19.38
C ARG A 151 -28.95 -21.53 18.87
N LYS A 152 -28.65 -21.25 17.58
CA LYS A 152 -27.32 -21.53 17.02
C LYS A 152 -26.21 -20.80 17.80
N MET A 153 -26.39 -19.50 18.13
CA MET A 153 -25.41 -18.75 18.92
C MET A 153 -25.24 -19.33 20.34
N ILE A 154 -26.31 -19.89 20.92
CA ILE A 154 -26.23 -20.58 22.22
C ILE A 154 -25.41 -21.87 22.07
N ASP A 155 -25.70 -22.68 21.07
CA ASP A 155 -25.01 -23.96 20.80
C ASP A 155 -23.53 -23.73 20.47
N ASP A 156 -23.20 -22.67 19.73
CA ASP A 156 -21.84 -22.23 19.42
C ASP A 156 -21.12 -21.57 20.61
N GLY A 157 -21.76 -21.52 21.80
CA GLY A 157 -21.17 -20.92 23.01
C GLY A 157 -20.97 -19.41 22.95
N ARG A 158 -21.62 -18.71 22.01
CA ARG A 158 -21.48 -17.26 21.74
C ARG A 158 -22.31 -16.38 22.66
N ILE A 159 -23.17 -16.97 23.52
CA ILE A 159 -24.01 -16.20 24.45
C ILE A 159 -23.37 -16.18 25.84
N LEU A 160 -23.25 -14.98 26.38
CA LEU A 160 -22.85 -14.72 27.75
C LEU A 160 -24.11 -14.63 28.61
N PHE A 161 -24.30 -15.60 29.48
CA PHE A 161 -25.34 -15.59 30.49
C PHE A 161 -24.91 -14.83 31.73
N GLY A 162 -25.86 -14.26 32.47
CA GLY A 162 -25.63 -13.67 33.78
C GLY A 162 -25.29 -14.73 34.84
N LYS A 163 -25.21 -14.33 36.11
CA LYS A 163 -25.11 -15.29 37.24
C LYS A 163 -26.42 -16.06 37.43
N ASP A 164 -27.52 -15.42 36.99
CA ASP A 164 -28.87 -15.95 37.07
C ASP A 164 -29.71 -15.40 35.90
N GLU A 165 -30.97 -15.84 35.83
CA GLU A 165 -31.93 -15.50 34.80
C GLU A 165 -32.40 -14.04 34.83
N THR A 166 -32.09 -13.27 35.86
CA THR A 166 -32.58 -11.88 36.02
C THR A 166 -31.85 -10.90 35.15
N LYS A 167 -30.66 -11.27 34.65
CA LYS A 167 -29.87 -10.46 33.71
C LYS A 167 -30.22 -10.79 32.27
N LEU A 168 -30.17 -9.76 31.44
CA LEU A 168 -30.27 -9.92 29.99
C LEU A 168 -29.05 -10.68 29.48
N VAL A 169 -29.25 -11.57 28.52
CA VAL A 169 -28.15 -12.24 27.83
C VAL A 169 -27.41 -11.27 26.92
N GLU A 170 -26.12 -11.52 26.71
CA GLU A 170 -25.25 -10.72 25.87
C GLU A 170 -24.55 -11.60 24.83
N ILE A 171 -24.15 -11.03 23.71
CA ILE A 171 -23.32 -11.74 22.73
C ILE A 171 -21.85 -11.60 23.13
N LYS A 172 -21.11 -12.69 23.11
CA LYS A 172 -19.66 -12.66 23.25
C LYS A 172 -19.04 -12.09 21.97
N VAL A 173 -18.28 -10.99 22.12
CA VAL A 173 -17.48 -10.39 21.05
C VAL A 173 -16.01 -10.60 21.40
N TYR A 174 -15.31 -11.40 20.62
CA TYR A 174 -13.92 -11.72 20.89
C TYR A 174 -12.97 -10.61 20.47
N ALA A 175 -11.85 -10.46 21.18
CA ALA A 175 -10.83 -9.47 20.86
C ALA A 175 -10.27 -9.66 19.44
N SER A 176 -10.18 -10.90 18.96
CA SER A 176 -9.78 -11.22 17.59
C SER A 176 -10.71 -10.63 16.52
N GLU A 177 -11.98 -10.40 16.86
CA GLU A 177 -13.01 -9.84 15.97
C GLU A 177 -13.08 -8.31 16.06
N TYR A 178 -12.32 -7.70 16.96
CA TYR A 178 -12.36 -6.24 17.14
C TYR A 178 -11.84 -5.52 15.91
N GLN A 179 -12.54 -4.46 15.54
CA GLN A 179 -12.18 -3.55 14.46
C GLN A 179 -12.35 -2.12 14.96
N ASP A 180 -11.28 -1.34 14.91
CA ASP A 180 -11.35 0.09 15.20
C ASP A 180 -12.19 0.82 14.17
N LYS A 181 -12.80 1.93 14.61
CA LYS A 181 -13.50 2.87 13.73
C LYS A 181 -12.60 4.07 13.46
N PHE A 182 -12.64 4.56 12.23
CA PHE A 182 -11.92 5.77 11.87
C PHE A 182 -12.56 6.99 12.54
N SER A 183 -11.87 7.53 13.53
CA SER A 183 -12.34 8.72 14.26
C SER A 183 -11.98 10.00 13.50
N SER A 184 -12.89 10.97 13.49
CA SER A 184 -12.60 12.30 12.93
C SER A 184 -11.65 13.14 13.79
N VAL A 185 -11.37 12.72 15.02
CA VAL A 185 -10.39 13.35 15.90
C VAL A 185 -9.56 12.26 16.55
N PHE A 186 -8.24 12.39 16.46
CA PHE A 186 -7.33 11.53 17.21
C PHE A 186 -6.11 12.32 17.70
N GLU A 187 -5.53 11.84 18.78
CA GLU A 187 -4.38 12.45 19.44
C GLU A 187 -3.18 11.49 19.31
N TYR A 188 -2.10 12.00 18.77
CA TYR A 188 -0.83 11.28 18.70
C TYR A 188 0.32 12.28 18.61
N ASP A 189 1.31 12.12 19.47
CA ASP A 189 2.44 13.04 19.55
C ASP A 189 3.34 12.96 18.31
N GLY A 190 3.32 13.98 17.48
CA GLY A 190 4.13 14.07 16.27
C GLY A 190 5.65 14.00 16.50
N ARG A 191 6.11 14.31 17.73
CA ARG A 191 7.54 14.22 18.10
C ARG A 191 8.07 12.78 18.09
N SER A 192 7.18 11.78 18.17
CA SER A 192 7.54 10.36 18.05
C SER A 192 8.26 10.05 16.73
N ALA A 193 7.96 10.78 15.66
CA ALA A 193 8.59 10.63 14.35
C ALA A 193 10.13 10.82 14.39
N ALA A 194 10.60 11.76 15.20
CA ALA A 194 12.04 11.97 15.39
C ALA A 194 12.68 10.77 16.13
N ASN A 195 11.96 10.15 17.06
CA ASN A 195 12.44 8.95 17.75
C ASN A 195 12.46 7.74 16.82
N GLU A 196 11.45 7.58 15.97
CA GLU A 196 11.43 6.54 14.93
C GLU A 196 12.65 6.64 14.01
N LEU A 197 13.00 7.85 13.56
CA LEU A 197 14.21 8.04 12.75
C LEU A 197 15.49 7.77 13.53
N ARG A 198 15.59 8.13 14.80
CA ARG A 198 16.79 7.81 15.62
C ARG A 198 16.97 6.29 15.81
N VAL A 199 15.91 5.52 15.84
CA VAL A 199 16.00 4.06 15.88
C VAL A 199 16.58 3.51 14.58
N LEU A 200 16.23 4.10 13.43
CA LEU A 200 16.76 3.69 12.13
C LEU A 200 18.15 4.26 11.84
N PHE A 201 18.45 5.44 12.36
CA PHE A 201 19.71 6.17 12.18
C PHE A 201 20.36 6.48 13.56
N PRO A 202 20.76 5.46 14.32
CA PRO A 202 21.24 5.66 15.70
C PRO A 202 22.54 6.48 15.76
N GLU A 203 23.29 6.55 14.66
CA GLU A 203 24.51 7.33 14.51
C GLU A 203 24.27 8.83 14.36
N HIS A 204 23.01 9.27 14.11
CA HIS A 204 22.66 10.66 13.85
C HIS A 204 21.61 11.18 14.83
N LYS A 205 21.78 12.40 15.33
CA LYS A 205 20.81 13.02 16.24
C LYS A 205 19.52 13.44 15.52
N GLN A 206 19.64 13.98 14.31
CA GLN A 206 18.50 14.50 13.53
C GLN A 206 18.82 14.47 12.03
N ILE A 207 18.77 13.30 11.43
CA ILE A 207 19.08 13.12 10.00
C ILE A 207 18.08 13.83 9.07
N PHE A 208 16.85 14.02 9.51
CA PHE A 208 15.81 14.72 8.79
C PHE A 208 15.02 15.64 9.72
N LYS A 209 14.64 16.83 9.23
CA LYS A 209 13.89 17.82 10.02
C LYS A 209 12.38 17.62 9.82
N ASN A 210 11.64 17.52 10.93
CA ASN A 210 10.17 17.42 10.95
C ASN A 210 9.60 16.23 10.12
N PRO A 211 10.06 14.99 10.34
CA PRO A 211 9.44 13.83 9.70
C PRO A 211 8.00 13.67 10.20
N LYS A 212 7.14 13.06 9.38
CA LYS A 212 5.84 12.59 9.88
C LYS A 212 6.01 11.21 10.54
N PRO A 213 5.23 10.89 11.59
CA PRO A 213 5.29 9.58 12.24
C PRO A 213 4.65 8.51 11.35
N THR A 214 5.19 7.29 11.37
CA THR A 214 4.62 6.16 10.64
C THR A 214 3.20 5.87 11.09
N PHE A 215 2.91 6.01 12.38
CA PHE A 215 1.57 5.83 12.94
C PHE A 215 0.51 6.67 12.23
N LEU A 216 0.80 7.92 11.85
CA LEU A 216 -0.17 8.78 11.15
C LEU A 216 -0.63 8.15 9.83
N ILE A 217 0.33 7.75 9.00
CA ILE A 217 0.06 7.16 7.68
C ILE A 217 -0.58 5.78 7.86
N GLU A 218 -0.08 4.99 8.81
CA GLU A 218 -0.65 3.70 9.15
C GLU A 218 -2.10 3.80 9.61
N HIS A 219 -2.40 4.75 10.51
CA HIS A 219 -3.75 5.00 10.99
C HIS A 219 -4.70 5.27 9.82
N ILE A 220 -4.29 6.09 8.85
CA ILE A 220 -5.08 6.39 7.66
C ILE A 220 -5.24 5.14 6.77
N LEU A 221 -4.14 4.48 6.41
CA LEU A 221 -4.15 3.37 5.44
C LEU A 221 -4.85 2.12 5.98
N SER A 222 -4.72 1.84 7.29
CA SER A 222 -5.30 0.64 7.91
C SER A 222 -6.83 0.62 7.87
N PHE A 223 -7.47 1.80 7.85
CA PHE A 223 -8.93 1.91 7.80
C PHE A 223 -9.52 1.77 6.39
N MET A 224 -8.71 1.98 5.35
CA MET A 224 -9.20 1.99 3.97
C MET A 224 -9.31 0.60 3.34
N ASN A 225 -8.95 -0.46 4.05
CA ASN A 225 -8.96 -1.86 3.57
C ASN A 225 -8.25 -2.06 2.21
N LEU A 226 -7.12 -1.38 2.04
CA LEU A 226 -6.34 -1.33 0.79
C LEU A 226 -5.25 -2.42 0.78
N GLY A 227 -5.62 -3.70 0.95
CA GLY A 227 -4.65 -4.81 1.06
C GLY A 227 -3.81 -5.06 -0.19
N ASP A 228 -4.33 -4.70 -1.38
CA ASP A 228 -3.64 -4.79 -2.67
C ASP A 228 -3.91 -3.53 -3.48
N SER A 229 -3.12 -2.49 -3.27
CA SER A 229 -3.31 -1.18 -3.91
C SER A 229 -2.02 -0.38 -3.96
N TYR A 230 -2.03 0.66 -4.79
CA TYR A 230 -0.95 1.63 -4.85
C TYR A 230 -1.20 2.77 -3.87
N VAL A 231 -0.17 3.12 -3.10
CA VAL A 231 -0.12 4.30 -2.25
C VAL A 231 0.83 5.30 -2.89
N VAL A 232 0.28 6.41 -3.38
CA VAL A 232 1.06 7.45 -4.05
C VAL A 232 1.24 8.64 -3.12
N ASP A 233 2.48 9.10 -2.96
CA ASP A 233 2.84 10.26 -2.14
C ASP A 233 3.69 11.22 -2.99
N PHE A 234 3.12 12.37 -3.30
CA PHE A 234 3.76 13.40 -4.15
C PHE A 234 4.80 14.25 -3.39
N PHE A 235 4.93 14.09 -2.08
CA PHE A 235 5.87 14.82 -1.25
C PHE A 235 6.59 13.86 -0.31
N GLY A 236 7.29 12.89 -0.88
CA GLY A 236 7.91 11.75 -0.17
C GLY A 236 8.76 12.12 1.05
N GLY A 237 9.43 13.29 1.02
CA GLY A 237 10.20 13.82 2.13
C GLY A 237 11.20 12.79 2.69
N SER A 238 11.00 12.40 3.94
CA SER A 238 11.80 11.35 4.57
C SER A 238 11.32 9.93 4.29
N SER A 239 10.47 9.71 3.30
CA SER A 239 9.90 8.41 2.91
C SER A 239 9.13 7.69 4.03
N THR A 240 8.39 8.45 4.84
CA THR A 240 7.55 7.88 5.90
C THR A 240 6.50 6.93 5.33
N THR A 241 5.87 7.30 4.22
CA THR A 241 4.83 6.51 3.56
C THR A 241 5.34 5.14 3.14
N ALA A 242 6.52 5.06 2.51
CA ALA A 242 7.13 3.78 2.15
C ALA A 242 7.41 2.92 3.38
N HIS A 243 8.04 3.48 4.42
CA HIS A 243 8.29 2.75 5.68
C HIS A 243 6.99 2.19 6.26
N THR A 244 5.91 2.99 6.25
CA THR A 244 4.61 2.57 6.75
C THR A 244 4.00 1.44 5.92
N VAL A 245 4.05 1.54 4.59
CA VAL A 245 3.51 0.51 3.69
C VAL A 245 4.22 -0.83 3.89
N LEU A 246 5.55 -0.83 3.96
CA LEU A 246 6.34 -2.02 4.25
C LEU A 246 5.98 -2.63 5.61
N GLY A 247 5.83 -1.78 6.64
CA GLY A 247 5.43 -2.21 7.99
C GLY A 247 4.02 -2.81 8.04
N LEU A 248 3.04 -2.20 7.35
CA LEU A 248 1.68 -2.73 7.25
C LEU A 248 1.65 -4.08 6.54
N ASN A 249 2.32 -4.20 5.38
CA ASN A 249 2.38 -5.45 4.62
C ASN A 249 2.98 -6.59 5.46
N SER A 250 3.99 -6.29 6.30
CA SER A 250 4.60 -7.31 7.15
C SER A 250 3.69 -7.79 8.29
N ARG A 251 2.68 -6.98 8.70
CA ARG A 251 1.77 -7.30 9.80
C ARG A 251 0.45 -7.94 9.36
N ASP A 252 -0.09 -7.48 8.24
CA ASP A 252 -1.40 -7.95 7.75
C ASP A 252 -1.32 -8.82 6.50
N CYS A 253 -0.10 -9.16 6.03
CA CYS A 253 0.16 -9.91 4.80
C CYS A 253 -0.45 -9.25 3.55
N GLY A 254 -0.60 -7.93 3.56
CA GLY A 254 -1.03 -7.15 2.40
C GLY A 254 0.07 -7.07 1.33
N ASN A 255 -0.32 -6.69 0.12
CA ASN A 255 0.57 -6.51 -1.03
C ASN A 255 0.46 -5.08 -1.57
N ARG A 256 0.40 -4.08 -0.65
CA ARG A 256 0.39 -2.66 -1.05
C ARG A 256 1.70 -2.30 -1.70
N LYS A 257 1.62 -1.53 -2.76
CA LYS A 257 2.77 -0.93 -3.44
C LYS A 257 2.79 0.57 -3.17
N TYR A 258 3.97 1.18 -3.21
CA TYR A 258 4.09 2.62 -3.03
C TYR A 258 4.81 3.28 -4.18
N ILE A 259 4.44 4.53 -4.47
CA ILE A 259 5.11 5.42 -5.41
C ILE A 259 5.34 6.73 -4.66
N LEU A 260 6.61 7.09 -4.49
CA LEU A 260 6.99 8.36 -3.87
C LEU A 260 7.58 9.27 -4.92
N VAL A 261 7.15 10.53 -4.91
CA VAL A 261 7.74 11.59 -5.73
C VAL A 261 8.40 12.58 -4.80
N GLN A 262 9.67 12.89 -5.05
CA GLN A 262 10.42 13.86 -4.26
C GLN A 262 11.32 14.68 -5.16
N ILE A 263 11.29 16.00 -5.00
CA ILE A 263 12.26 16.90 -5.62
C ILE A 263 13.60 16.67 -4.93
N PRO A 264 14.72 16.52 -5.67
CA PRO A 264 16.05 16.31 -5.11
C PRO A 264 16.60 17.62 -4.50
N GLU A 265 15.95 18.11 -3.44
CA GLU A 265 16.37 19.31 -2.72
C GLU A 265 17.70 19.06 -2.02
N GLU A 266 18.66 19.96 -2.21
CA GLU A 266 19.99 19.87 -1.60
C GLU A 266 19.93 19.91 -0.07
N CYS A 267 20.66 19.03 0.57
CA CYS A 267 20.82 19.06 2.01
C CYS A 267 21.58 20.33 2.43
N LYS A 268 21.06 21.04 3.45
CA LYS A 268 21.74 22.23 3.97
C LYS A 268 23.15 21.85 4.43
N PRO A 269 24.18 22.65 4.09
CA PRO A 269 25.58 22.31 4.37
C PRO A 269 25.90 22.03 5.85
N ASP A 270 25.16 22.66 6.77
CA ASP A 270 25.29 22.50 8.22
C ASP A 270 24.43 21.39 8.82
N SER A 271 23.59 20.74 8.01
CA SER A 271 22.70 19.68 8.45
C SER A 271 23.43 18.38 8.78
N GLU A 272 22.83 17.57 9.65
CA GLU A 272 23.35 16.22 9.93
C GLU A 272 23.35 15.31 8.68
N ALA A 273 22.39 15.51 7.77
CA ALA A 273 22.33 14.79 6.51
C ALA A 273 23.56 15.10 5.62
N ALA A 274 23.91 16.39 5.45
CA ALA A 274 25.09 16.76 4.68
C ALA A 274 26.39 16.26 5.33
N LYS A 275 26.51 16.33 6.66
CA LYS A 275 27.65 15.77 7.41
C LYS A 275 27.76 14.26 7.28
N ALA A 276 26.63 13.57 7.10
CA ALA A 276 26.57 12.12 6.84
C ALA A 276 26.88 11.74 5.38
N GLY A 277 27.08 12.73 4.50
CA GLY A 277 27.44 12.53 3.10
C GLY A 277 26.26 12.49 2.13
N TYR A 278 25.03 12.71 2.59
CA TYR A 278 23.85 12.83 1.73
C TYR A 278 23.83 14.20 1.05
N LYS A 279 23.66 14.20 -0.26
CA LYS A 279 23.62 15.43 -1.06
C LYS A 279 22.21 16.03 -1.09
N THR A 280 21.21 15.17 -1.22
CA THR A 280 19.81 15.54 -1.38
C THR A 280 18.91 14.84 -0.35
N ILE A 281 17.72 15.39 -0.12
CA ILE A 281 16.79 14.84 0.88
C ILE A 281 16.19 13.49 0.47
N ASP A 282 16.05 13.23 -0.83
CA ASP A 282 15.58 11.94 -1.34
C ASP A 282 16.59 10.81 -1.06
N GLU A 283 17.91 11.10 -1.06
CA GLU A 283 18.93 10.12 -0.65
C GLU A 283 18.71 9.66 0.81
N VAL A 284 18.35 10.59 1.71
CA VAL A 284 18.00 10.26 3.09
C VAL A 284 16.73 9.39 3.13
N GLY A 285 15.74 9.73 2.28
CA GLY A 285 14.51 8.97 2.14
C GLY A 285 14.77 7.54 1.67
N MET A 286 15.59 7.34 0.64
CA MET A 286 16.00 6.02 0.13
C MET A 286 16.70 5.18 1.20
N GLU A 287 17.61 5.80 1.96
CA GLU A 287 18.30 5.11 3.05
C GLU A 287 17.34 4.70 4.16
N ARG A 288 16.34 5.55 4.48
CA ARG A 288 15.27 5.17 5.42
C ARG A 288 14.51 3.92 4.96
N ILE A 289 14.18 3.83 3.68
CA ILE A 289 13.49 2.64 3.14
C ILE A 289 14.36 1.39 3.33
N LYS A 290 15.65 1.45 2.98
CA LYS A 290 16.58 0.33 3.14
C LYS A 290 16.69 -0.13 4.60
N ARG A 291 16.82 0.82 5.52
CA ARG A 291 16.93 0.52 6.96
C ARG A 291 15.63 -0.02 7.54
N ALA A 292 14.50 0.52 7.13
CA ALA A 292 13.19 0.01 7.51
C ALA A 292 12.99 -1.42 7.01
N ALA A 293 13.31 -1.72 5.75
CA ALA A 293 13.26 -3.05 5.17
C ALA A 293 14.13 -4.05 5.95
N LYS A 294 15.38 -3.66 6.28
CA LYS A 294 16.29 -4.48 7.09
C LYS A 294 15.71 -4.75 8.49
N LYS A 295 15.16 -3.72 9.14
CA LYS A 295 14.53 -3.85 10.45
C LYS A 295 13.33 -4.80 10.41
N ILE A 296 12.44 -4.65 9.45
CA ILE A 296 11.27 -5.52 9.26
C ILE A 296 11.72 -6.97 9.08
N LYS A 297 12.73 -7.23 8.26
CA LYS A 297 13.27 -8.58 8.04
C LYS A 297 13.87 -9.19 9.31
N THR A 298 14.44 -8.34 10.18
CA THR A 298 14.98 -8.78 11.47
C THR A 298 13.90 -9.05 12.50
N ASP A 299 12.88 -8.17 12.57
CA ASP A 299 11.80 -8.27 13.56
C ASP A 299 10.77 -9.35 13.18
N ASN A 300 10.59 -9.62 11.88
CA ASN A 300 9.67 -10.63 11.36
C ASN A 300 10.35 -11.52 10.30
N PRO A 301 11.27 -12.43 10.68
CA PRO A 301 12.01 -13.29 9.76
C PRO A 301 11.16 -14.15 8.81
N PRO A 302 9.96 -14.63 9.21
CA PRO A 302 9.07 -15.38 8.30
C PRO A 302 8.46 -14.57 7.18
N PHE A 303 8.49 -13.23 7.23
CA PHE A 303 7.92 -12.39 6.19
C PHE A 303 8.68 -12.54 4.87
N ALA A 304 7.98 -13.03 3.84
CA ALA A 304 8.52 -13.29 2.50
C ALA A 304 8.07 -12.25 1.46
N GLY A 305 7.40 -11.16 1.88
CA GLY A 305 6.95 -10.11 0.97
C GLY A 305 8.08 -9.25 0.42
N ASP A 306 7.79 -8.51 -0.64
CA ASP A 306 8.74 -7.60 -1.27
C ASP A 306 9.07 -6.42 -0.34
N LEU A 307 10.34 -6.21 -0.09
CA LEU A 307 10.88 -5.10 0.71
C LEU A 307 11.77 -4.17 -0.13
N GLY A 308 11.84 -4.38 -1.43
CA GLY A 308 12.63 -3.61 -2.36
C GLY A 308 11.95 -2.34 -2.86
N PHE A 309 12.70 -1.55 -3.63
CA PHE A 309 12.18 -0.44 -4.42
C PHE A 309 13.09 -0.19 -5.62
N LYS A 310 12.52 0.44 -6.66
CA LYS A 310 13.28 0.99 -7.78
C LYS A 310 13.34 2.51 -7.65
N HIS A 311 14.46 3.10 -7.97
CA HIS A 311 14.65 4.55 -8.00
C HIS A 311 14.74 5.03 -9.44
N TYR A 312 14.03 6.09 -9.75
CA TYR A 312 14.03 6.74 -11.06
C TYR A 312 14.26 8.23 -10.89
N THR A 313 15.00 8.80 -11.81
CA THR A 313 15.17 10.25 -11.93
C THR A 313 14.41 10.71 -13.18
N LEU A 314 13.61 11.78 -13.05
CA LEU A 314 13.05 12.46 -14.21
C LEU A 314 14.09 13.42 -14.73
N GLU A 315 14.49 13.24 -15.97
CA GLU A 315 15.41 14.11 -16.66
C GLU A 315 14.68 14.89 -17.76
N GLU A 316 14.96 16.18 -17.86
CA GLU A 316 14.50 16.97 -19.00
C GLU A 316 15.43 16.71 -20.18
N PRO A 317 14.88 16.60 -21.41
CA PRO A 317 15.71 16.57 -22.62
C PRO A 317 16.60 17.81 -22.68
N LYS A 318 17.84 17.63 -23.08
CA LYS A 318 18.76 18.74 -23.24
C LYS A 318 18.21 19.74 -24.26
N GLU A 319 18.32 21.05 -23.99
CA GLU A 319 17.85 22.10 -24.91
C GLU A 319 18.38 21.93 -26.34
N ASP A 320 19.66 21.51 -26.46
CA ASP A 320 20.29 21.22 -27.76
C ASP A 320 19.59 20.07 -28.50
N ALA A 321 19.13 19.04 -27.79
CA ALA A 321 18.42 17.92 -28.40
C ALA A 321 17.04 18.37 -28.94
N LEU A 322 16.30 19.20 -28.19
CA LEU A 322 15.02 19.78 -28.65
C LEU A 322 15.21 20.72 -29.81
N LEU A 323 16.21 21.61 -29.77
CA LEU A 323 16.54 22.52 -30.89
C LEU A 323 16.97 21.78 -32.15
N HIS A 324 17.65 20.65 -32.01
CA HIS A 324 18.00 19.81 -33.14
C HIS A 324 16.77 19.08 -33.71
N MET A 325 15.78 18.75 -32.93
CA MET A 325 14.51 18.16 -33.39
C MET A 325 13.63 19.18 -34.15
N GLU A 326 13.74 20.46 -33.84
CA GLU A 326 12.98 21.52 -34.49
C GLU A 326 13.60 21.97 -35.84
N ARG A 327 14.89 21.73 -36.07
CA ARG A 327 15.62 22.15 -37.28
C ARG A 327 15.89 20.98 -38.19
N PHE A 328 14.96 20.69 -39.09
CA PHE A 328 15.22 19.71 -40.15
C PHE A 328 16.20 20.31 -41.18
N ASP A 329 17.41 19.75 -41.29
CA ASP A 329 18.40 20.05 -42.30
C ASP A 329 18.65 18.79 -43.13
N PRO A 330 18.10 18.71 -44.37
CA PRO A 330 18.24 17.54 -45.21
C PRO A 330 19.68 17.28 -45.73
N SER A 331 20.59 18.24 -45.51
CA SER A 331 22.01 18.08 -45.87
C SER A 331 22.88 17.52 -44.77
N ASN A 332 22.38 17.45 -43.54
CA ASN A 332 23.03 16.82 -42.42
C ASN A 332 22.48 15.40 -42.29
N ASP A 333 23.39 14.44 -42.05
CA ASP A 333 23.03 13.05 -41.69
C ASP A 333 22.47 13.03 -40.29
N PHE A 334 21.33 13.71 -40.13
CA PHE A 334 20.70 14.07 -38.85
C PHE A 334 20.23 12.86 -38.05
N LEU A 335 19.90 11.80 -38.76
CA LEU A 335 19.47 10.53 -38.18
C LEU A 335 20.60 9.78 -37.44
N THR A 336 21.86 10.24 -37.61
CA THR A 336 23.02 9.65 -36.92
C THR A 336 23.49 10.43 -35.71
N THR A 337 22.97 11.64 -35.45
CA THR A 337 23.44 12.52 -34.38
C THR A 337 22.66 12.41 -33.06
N LEU A 338 21.39 12.00 -33.12
CA LEU A 338 20.64 11.68 -31.90
C LEU A 338 20.72 10.17 -31.64
N GLU A 339 21.81 9.75 -31.08
CA GLU A 339 21.97 8.36 -30.66
C GLU A 339 21.23 8.15 -29.31
N VAL A 340 20.85 6.90 -29.06
CA VAL A 340 20.29 6.44 -27.76
C VAL A 340 21.11 6.93 -26.57
N LYS A 341 22.40 7.18 -26.75
CA LYS A 341 23.29 7.74 -25.71
C LYS A 341 22.90 9.12 -25.23
N ASP A 342 22.17 9.92 -26.03
CA ASP A 342 21.76 11.28 -25.67
C ASP A 342 20.58 11.27 -24.67
N PHE A 343 19.73 10.25 -24.75
CA PHE A 343 18.61 10.03 -23.85
C PHE A 343 18.90 8.94 -22.78
N GLY A 344 19.84 8.05 -23.05
CA GLY A 344 20.05 6.81 -22.32
C GLY A 344 19.06 5.71 -22.71
N LEU A 345 19.59 4.58 -23.11
CA LEU A 345 18.78 3.41 -23.53
C LEU A 345 17.76 2.99 -22.46
N GLU A 346 18.20 2.94 -21.22
CA GLU A 346 17.35 2.58 -20.08
C GLU A 346 16.17 3.55 -19.94
N THR A 347 16.42 4.84 -20.12
CA THR A 347 15.38 5.89 -20.04
C THR A 347 14.33 5.71 -21.13
N VAL A 348 14.75 5.50 -22.38
CA VAL A 348 13.83 5.29 -23.51
C VAL A 348 13.00 4.01 -23.29
N LEU A 349 13.67 2.90 -23.00
CA LEU A 349 13.00 1.62 -22.78
C LEU A 349 11.99 1.71 -21.62
N ARG A 350 12.37 2.29 -20.50
CA ARG A 350 11.51 2.44 -19.34
C ARG A 350 10.29 3.31 -19.64
N THR A 351 10.50 4.45 -20.32
CA THR A 351 9.43 5.35 -20.70
C THR A 351 8.39 4.64 -21.58
N TRP A 352 8.84 3.84 -22.52
CA TRP A 352 7.94 3.13 -23.42
C TRP A 352 7.24 1.94 -22.75
N LEU A 353 7.93 1.19 -21.89
CA LEU A 353 7.29 0.15 -21.07
C LEU A 353 6.13 0.70 -20.25
N VAL A 354 6.31 1.89 -19.65
CA VAL A 354 5.25 2.56 -18.89
C VAL A 354 4.11 3.02 -19.81
N ALA A 355 4.45 3.61 -20.96
CA ALA A 355 3.45 4.07 -21.95
C ALA A 355 2.61 2.89 -22.50
N ASP A 356 3.22 1.72 -22.69
CA ASP A 356 2.56 0.51 -23.15
C ASP A 356 1.86 -0.29 -22.05
N GLY A 357 1.81 0.26 -20.80
CA GLY A 357 1.01 -0.28 -19.71
C GLY A 357 1.69 -1.37 -18.88
N TYR A 358 2.98 -1.65 -19.07
CA TYR A 358 3.72 -2.63 -18.26
C TYR A 358 4.12 -2.13 -16.87
N GLY A 359 3.99 -0.80 -16.63
CA GLY A 359 4.25 -0.19 -15.35
C GLY A 359 5.74 0.07 -15.04
N LEU A 360 5.98 0.67 -13.88
CA LEU A 360 7.32 1.10 -13.48
C LEU A 360 8.21 -0.03 -12.98
N THR A 361 7.66 -1.15 -12.56
CA THR A 361 8.40 -2.23 -11.91
C THR A 361 8.77 -3.38 -12.84
N ASP A 362 8.12 -3.48 -14.01
CA ASP A 362 8.35 -4.55 -14.95
C ASP A 362 9.60 -4.28 -15.82
N ASP A 363 10.39 -5.30 -16.02
CA ASP A 363 11.56 -5.25 -16.90
C ASP A 363 11.27 -6.01 -18.20
N ALA A 364 11.88 -5.57 -19.30
CA ALA A 364 11.87 -6.29 -20.56
C ALA A 364 13.07 -7.28 -20.60
N GLU A 365 12.86 -8.42 -21.27
CA GLU A 365 13.92 -9.41 -21.47
C GLU A 365 14.82 -8.98 -22.63
N GLU A 366 16.13 -9.10 -22.47
CA GLU A 366 17.07 -8.91 -23.59
C GLU A 366 16.94 -10.04 -24.61
N VAL A 367 16.79 -9.68 -25.87
CA VAL A 367 16.64 -10.62 -26.98
C VAL A 367 17.69 -10.32 -28.04
N MET A 368 18.55 -11.28 -28.35
CA MET A 368 19.49 -11.18 -29.47
C MET A 368 18.83 -11.60 -30.80
N LEU A 369 18.91 -10.69 -31.75
CA LEU A 369 18.49 -10.92 -33.15
C LEU A 369 19.76 -10.88 -34.02
N GLY A 370 20.40 -12.04 -34.22
CA GLY A 370 21.75 -12.05 -34.75
C GLY A 370 22.72 -11.25 -33.88
N ASN A 371 23.30 -10.21 -34.45
CA ASN A 371 24.16 -9.27 -33.70
C ASN A 371 23.43 -8.13 -33.07
N TYR A 372 22.12 -7.91 -33.40
CA TYR A 372 21.31 -6.82 -32.88
C TYR A 372 20.66 -7.19 -31.56
N LYS A 373 20.77 -6.29 -30.55
CA LYS A 373 20.10 -6.46 -29.27
C LYS A 373 18.77 -5.71 -29.26
N ALA A 374 17.68 -6.41 -29.01
CA ALA A 374 16.34 -5.88 -28.77
C ALA A 374 15.85 -6.22 -27.36
N TYR A 375 14.69 -5.72 -26.97
CA TYR A 375 14.07 -5.95 -25.67
C TYR A 375 12.63 -6.41 -25.86
N TRP A 376 12.25 -7.50 -25.21
CA TRP A 376 10.92 -8.09 -25.34
C TRP A 376 10.15 -8.04 -24.02
N LYS A 377 8.90 -7.61 -24.07
CA LYS A 377 7.95 -7.69 -22.96
C LYS A 377 6.54 -7.92 -23.49
N GLY A 378 5.96 -9.07 -23.12
CA GLY A 378 4.57 -9.40 -23.51
C GLY A 378 4.33 -9.27 -25.00
N ASP A 379 3.45 -8.35 -25.37
CA ASP A 379 3.04 -8.11 -26.77
C ASP A 379 3.95 -7.13 -27.54
N HIS A 380 5.04 -6.67 -26.96
CA HIS A 380 5.93 -5.69 -27.56
C HIS A 380 7.39 -6.17 -27.63
N ILE A 381 8.05 -5.86 -28.76
CA ILE A 381 9.49 -5.91 -28.89
C ILE A 381 10.02 -4.51 -29.19
N TYR A 382 11.01 -4.07 -28.42
CA TYR A 382 11.59 -2.72 -28.49
C TYR A 382 12.95 -2.77 -29.16
N MET A 383 13.06 -2.10 -30.31
CA MET A 383 14.26 -1.97 -31.12
C MET A 383 14.81 -0.54 -30.95
N ILE A 384 15.58 -0.32 -29.89
CA ILE A 384 16.04 1.01 -29.47
C ILE A 384 17.48 1.25 -29.89
N ASN A 385 18.30 0.19 -29.95
CA ASN A 385 19.71 0.30 -30.30
C ASN A 385 19.90 0.80 -31.74
N SER A 386 21.10 1.30 -32.03
CA SER A 386 21.46 1.69 -33.41
C SER A 386 21.30 0.53 -34.37
N ASP A 387 20.77 0.81 -35.56
CA ASP A 387 20.62 -0.18 -36.63
C ASP A 387 21.91 -0.57 -37.35
N ARG A 388 23.06 -0.07 -36.90
CA ARG A 388 24.40 -0.47 -37.42
C ARG A 388 24.66 -1.95 -37.26
N ASP A 389 24.15 -2.56 -36.20
CA ASP A 389 24.29 -3.98 -35.91
C ASP A 389 23.07 -4.78 -36.39
N PHE A 390 22.14 -4.15 -37.11
CA PHE A 390 20.93 -4.76 -37.66
C PHE A 390 21.15 -5.07 -39.17
N ASP A 391 21.15 -6.32 -39.51
CA ASP A 391 21.39 -6.81 -40.86
C ASP A 391 20.39 -7.94 -41.23
N GLU A 392 20.61 -8.56 -42.41
CA GLU A 392 19.77 -9.68 -42.86
C GLU A 392 19.74 -10.85 -41.87
N SER A 393 20.83 -11.08 -41.12
CA SER A 393 20.88 -12.12 -40.09
C SER A 393 19.98 -11.79 -38.92
N SER A 394 19.84 -10.50 -38.60
CA SER A 394 18.95 -10.02 -37.56
C SER A 394 17.48 -10.22 -37.93
N ILE A 395 17.12 -9.96 -39.20
CA ILE A 395 15.78 -10.24 -39.71
C ILE A 395 15.48 -11.72 -39.69
N ALA A 396 16.43 -12.57 -40.17
CA ALA A 396 16.28 -14.01 -40.14
C ALA A 396 16.06 -14.53 -38.71
N ALA A 397 16.88 -14.05 -37.74
CA ALA A 397 16.76 -14.42 -36.33
C ALA A 397 15.42 -14.00 -35.73
N LEU A 398 14.87 -12.82 -36.10
CA LEU A 398 13.55 -12.38 -35.68
C LEU A 398 12.46 -13.29 -36.24
N MET A 399 12.53 -13.62 -37.53
CA MET A 399 11.59 -14.53 -38.20
C MET A 399 11.61 -15.92 -37.56
N ASP A 400 12.79 -16.44 -37.25
CA ASP A 400 12.96 -17.74 -36.59
C ASP A 400 12.33 -17.75 -35.21
N LYS A 401 12.45 -16.62 -34.44
CA LYS A 401 11.81 -16.49 -33.13
C LYS A 401 10.30 -16.51 -33.24
N TYR A 402 9.71 -15.87 -34.24
CA TYR A 402 8.25 -15.89 -34.45
C TYR A 402 7.74 -17.31 -34.82
N ASN A 403 8.61 -18.18 -35.39
CA ASN A 403 8.28 -19.55 -35.66
C ASN A 403 8.44 -20.47 -34.44
N GLY A 404 9.02 -19.98 -33.34
CA GLY A 404 9.25 -20.70 -32.09
C GLY A 404 8.38 -20.14 -30.95
N GLU A 405 7.75 -21.00 -30.17
CA GLU A 405 7.06 -20.56 -28.95
C GLU A 405 8.05 -20.34 -27.81
N PRO A 406 7.77 -19.38 -26.91
CA PRO A 406 6.55 -18.57 -26.71
C PRO A 406 6.56 -17.15 -27.32
N PHE A 407 7.47 -16.84 -28.24
CA PHE A 407 7.69 -15.50 -28.77
C PHE A 407 6.64 -15.11 -29.82
N SER A 408 5.70 -14.25 -29.48
CA SER A 408 4.62 -13.79 -30.38
C SER A 408 4.21 -12.32 -30.19
N PRO A 409 5.14 -11.36 -30.11
CA PRO A 409 4.76 -9.95 -30.00
C PRO A 409 4.05 -9.46 -31.27
N HIS A 410 2.94 -8.74 -31.10
CA HIS A 410 2.21 -8.12 -32.20
C HIS A 410 2.69 -6.73 -32.54
N ASN A 411 3.52 -6.12 -31.66
CA ASN A 411 4.01 -4.76 -31.83
C ASN A 411 5.54 -4.74 -31.81
N ILE A 412 6.11 -4.17 -32.87
CA ILE A 412 7.55 -3.86 -32.95
C ILE A 412 7.67 -2.35 -32.78
N VAL A 413 8.24 -1.91 -31.66
CA VAL A 413 8.45 -0.50 -31.36
C VAL A 413 9.87 -0.13 -31.73
N ILE A 414 10.04 0.81 -32.64
CA ILE A 414 11.33 1.23 -33.18
C ILE A 414 11.63 2.66 -32.71
N PHE A 415 12.85 2.90 -32.23
CA PHE A 415 13.33 4.25 -31.97
C PHE A 415 13.73 4.90 -33.31
N GLY A 416 12.92 5.87 -33.76
CA GLY A 416 13.02 6.45 -35.09
C GLY A 416 14.35 7.12 -35.38
N TYR A 417 15.03 7.61 -34.33
CA TYR A 417 16.37 8.21 -34.49
C TYR A 417 17.51 7.19 -34.60
N SER A 418 17.30 5.94 -34.19
CA SER A 418 18.31 4.88 -34.27
C SER A 418 18.14 3.97 -35.47
N PHE A 419 17.04 4.09 -36.23
CA PHE A 419 16.69 3.14 -37.29
C PHE A 419 16.43 3.84 -38.62
N GLY A 420 17.25 3.50 -39.63
CA GLY A 420 17.15 4.05 -40.98
C GLY A 420 15.94 3.53 -41.75
N PHE A 421 15.57 4.25 -42.79
CA PHE A 421 14.41 3.93 -43.63
C PHE A 421 14.55 2.56 -44.30
N THR A 422 15.73 2.24 -44.82
CA THR A 422 16.01 0.97 -45.54
C THR A 422 15.73 -0.26 -44.66
N HIS A 423 16.27 -0.29 -43.46
CA HIS A 423 16.07 -1.40 -42.53
C HIS A 423 14.60 -1.51 -42.07
N ARG A 424 13.89 -0.40 -41.92
CA ARG A 424 12.46 -0.42 -41.62
C ARG A 424 11.63 -1.01 -42.75
N GLU A 425 11.92 -0.66 -44.01
CA GLU A 425 11.25 -1.23 -45.19
C GLU A 425 11.52 -2.71 -45.33
N GLU A 426 12.77 -3.17 -45.14
CA GLU A 426 13.14 -4.57 -45.19
C GLU A 426 12.43 -5.37 -44.08
N LEU A 427 12.42 -4.85 -42.86
CA LEU A 427 11.71 -5.46 -41.77
C LEU A 427 10.20 -5.57 -42.06
N GLN A 428 9.58 -4.53 -42.55
CA GLN A 428 8.15 -4.53 -42.91
C GLN A 428 7.82 -5.55 -44.01
N LYS A 429 8.67 -5.68 -45.03
CA LYS A 429 8.48 -6.64 -46.10
C LYS A 429 8.53 -8.09 -45.57
N ASN A 430 9.49 -8.39 -44.70
CA ASN A 430 9.65 -9.73 -44.15
C ASN A 430 8.49 -10.08 -43.19
N LEU A 431 8.07 -9.19 -42.32
CA LEU A 431 6.97 -9.40 -41.38
C LEU A 431 5.63 -9.72 -42.06
N ARG A 432 5.39 -9.23 -43.28
CA ARG A 432 4.20 -9.57 -44.07
C ARG A 432 4.12 -11.03 -44.44
N THR A 433 5.22 -11.78 -44.35
CA THR A 433 5.26 -13.22 -44.68
C THR A 433 4.93 -14.10 -43.49
N LEU A 434 4.86 -13.56 -42.27
CA LEU A 434 4.57 -14.31 -41.05
C LEU A 434 3.16 -14.89 -41.05
N LYS A 435 3.04 -16.12 -40.52
CA LYS A 435 1.77 -16.84 -40.39
C LYS A 435 1.67 -17.45 -39.02
N GLU A 436 0.50 -17.37 -38.43
CA GLU A 436 0.11 -18.09 -37.23
C GLU A 436 -0.84 -19.25 -37.65
N GLY A 437 -0.30 -20.45 -37.74
CA GLY A 437 -1.01 -21.57 -38.32
C GLY A 437 -1.42 -21.30 -39.78
N ASN A 438 -2.74 -21.26 -40.04
CA ASN A 438 -3.28 -20.99 -41.39
C ASN A 438 -3.64 -19.51 -41.62
N LYS A 439 -3.39 -18.60 -40.62
CA LYS A 439 -3.69 -17.18 -40.73
C LYS A 439 -2.41 -16.36 -40.82
N THR A 440 -2.46 -15.24 -41.57
CA THR A 440 -1.35 -14.27 -41.59
C THR A 440 -1.28 -13.58 -40.23
N LEU A 441 -0.12 -13.67 -39.59
CA LEU A 441 0.12 -12.89 -38.34
C LEU A 441 0.29 -11.43 -38.72
N THR A 442 -0.51 -10.55 -38.09
CA THR A 442 -0.39 -9.12 -38.30
C THR A 442 0.50 -8.53 -37.22
N VAL A 443 1.72 -8.12 -37.60
CA VAL A 443 2.67 -7.44 -36.72
C VAL A 443 2.67 -5.96 -37.09
N ASN A 444 2.43 -5.12 -36.11
CA ASN A 444 2.45 -3.67 -36.23
C ASN A 444 3.88 -3.14 -36.01
N ILE A 445 4.31 -2.19 -36.82
CA ILE A 445 5.55 -1.43 -36.59
C ILE A 445 5.17 -0.04 -36.11
N ASP A 446 5.55 0.26 -34.89
CA ASP A 446 5.33 1.57 -34.25
C ASP A 446 6.67 2.30 -34.14
N VAL A 447 6.79 3.40 -34.87
CA VAL A 447 8.02 4.22 -34.87
C VAL A 447 7.82 5.40 -33.92
N ARG A 448 8.59 5.42 -32.84
CA ARG A 448 8.54 6.48 -31.82
C ARG A 448 9.80 7.33 -31.87
N TYR A 449 9.61 8.62 -31.57
CA TYR A 449 10.67 9.61 -31.56
C TYR A 449 10.83 10.24 -30.18
#